data_af07514cfccea8aa2d26dd2b911b7461
#
_entry.id   af07514cfccea8aa2d26dd2b911b7461
#
_cell.length_a   1.000
_cell.length_b   1.000
_cell.length_c   1.000
_cell.angle_alpha   90.00
_cell.angle_beta   90.00
_cell.angle_gamma   90.00
#
_symmetry.space_group_name_H-M   'P 1'
#
loop_
_entity.id
_entity.type
_entity.pdbx_description
1 polymer ?
#
loop_
_entity_poly.entity_id
_entity_poly.type
_entity_poly.pdbx_seq_one_letter_code
_entity_poly.pdbx_strand_id
1 'polypeptide(L)'
;TMTTTTLAPTTTTVPDTTATTTVPDTTTTTTVPDITTTTTTVPDTTTTTTVPVDYPQLIIKEASNSIPEYNRDDWNHWNDENSDCQNTRHEVLIEESEETVTYTSETYCTVSTGKWFGYYTGQYYYNASELDMDHFIPLKNAHQSGGYNWSSSKKEEFANYRLDPDNLIAVNLSANRSKGAKGPEEWKPANVDYWCQYAYDWIRIKEFWSLTATQAEWDALVSMIETCPEDFKYADAQQEPLAELPTPTT
;
A
#
# COMPACT_ATOMS: atom_id res chain seq x y z
N THR A 1 -55.65 -18.09 13.51
CA THR A 1 -55.56 -18.75 12.20
C THR A 1 -55.01 -17.75 11.22
N MET A 2 -53.72 -17.77 10.98
CA MET A 2 -53.06 -16.98 9.95
C MET A 2 -52.58 -17.92 8.85
N THR A 3 -53.04 -17.67 7.65
CA THR A 3 -52.77 -18.48 6.47
C THR A 3 -51.49 -17.93 5.78
N THR A 4 -50.46 -18.77 5.69
CA THR A 4 -49.20 -18.42 4.98
C THR A 4 -49.33 -18.88 3.54
N THR A 5 -49.23 -17.95 2.59
CA THR A 5 -49.24 -18.26 1.16
C THR A 5 -47.79 -18.27 0.66
N THR A 6 -47.34 -19.44 0.22
CA THR A 6 -46.01 -19.66 -0.40
C THR A 6 -46.13 -19.47 -1.91
N LEU A 7 -45.35 -18.56 -2.49
CA LEU A 7 -45.19 -18.39 -3.93
C LEU A 7 -43.99 -19.21 -4.44
N ALA A 8 -44.23 -20.03 -5.46
CA ALA A 8 -43.24 -20.85 -6.14
C ALA A 8 -42.41 -20.03 -7.16
N PRO A 9 -41.15 -20.40 -7.44
CA PRO A 9 -40.31 -19.70 -8.44
C PRO A 9 -40.68 -20.14 -9.87
N THR A 10 -40.80 -19.16 -10.74
CA THR A 10 -41.05 -19.35 -12.19
C THR A 10 -39.68 -19.49 -12.91
N THR A 11 -39.46 -20.64 -13.54
CA THR A 11 -38.33 -20.91 -14.43
C THR A 11 -38.68 -20.45 -15.84
N THR A 12 -37.92 -19.52 -16.41
CA THR A 12 -38.03 -19.12 -17.83
C THR A 12 -36.93 -19.81 -18.63
N THR A 13 -37.34 -20.72 -19.53
CA THR A 13 -36.47 -21.38 -20.50
C THR A 13 -36.41 -20.55 -21.77
N VAL A 14 -35.18 -20.24 -22.22
CA VAL A 14 -34.88 -19.60 -23.52
C VAL A 14 -34.64 -20.72 -24.56
N PRO A 15 -35.24 -20.70 -25.75
CA PRO A 15 -34.95 -21.69 -26.76
C PRO A 15 -33.67 -21.37 -27.53
N ASP A 16 -32.87 -22.41 -27.73
CA ASP A 16 -31.65 -22.44 -28.55
C ASP A 16 -32.06 -22.52 -30.04
N THR A 17 -31.55 -21.56 -30.85
CA THR A 17 -31.78 -21.57 -32.30
C THR A 17 -30.44 -21.71 -33.02
N THR A 18 -30.06 -22.95 -33.33
CA THR A 18 -28.90 -23.25 -34.18
C THR A 18 -29.32 -23.11 -35.66
N ALA A 19 -28.80 -22.11 -36.32
CA ALA A 19 -28.94 -21.96 -37.78
C ALA A 19 -27.66 -22.46 -38.47
N THR A 20 -27.77 -23.61 -39.15
CA THR A 20 -26.71 -24.18 -40.01
C THR A 20 -26.88 -23.60 -41.44
N THR A 21 -25.88 -22.82 -41.89
CA THR A 21 -25.85 -22.34 -43.29
C THR A 21 -24.75 -23.12 -44.03
N THR A 22 -25.13 -23.97 -44.95
CA THR A 22 -24.22 -24.63 -45.90
C THR A 22 -23.99 -23.73 -47.12
N VAL A 23 -22.71 -23.43 -47.41
CA VAL A 23 -22.26 -22.72 -48.62
C VAL A 23 -21.75 -23.75 -49.63
N PRO A 24 -22.15 -23.72 -50.90
CA PRO A 24 -21.64 -24.63 -51.91
C PRO A 24 -20.23 -24.22 -52.40
N ASP A 25 -19.41 -25.23 -52.57
CA ASP A 25 -18.04 -25.17 -53.12
C ASP A 25 -18.07 -24.84 -54.63
N THR A 26 -17.39 -23.73 -55.02
CA THR A 26 -17.15 -23.43 -56.44
C THR A 26 -15.65 -23.19 -56.62
N THR A 27 -14.96 -24.27 -57.06
CA THR A 27 -13.54 -24.20 -57.42
C THR A 27 -13.37 -23.46 -58.75
N THR A 28 -12.79 -22.25 -58.70
CA THR A 28 -12.31 -21.54 -59.89
C THR A 28 -10.80 -21.36 -59.78
N THR A 29 -10.06 -22.11 -60.58
CA THR A 29 -8.61 -22.02 -60.72
C THR A 29 -8.24 -20.83 -61.58
N THR A 30 -7.70 -19.76 -60.97
CA THR A 30 -7.10 -18.64 -61.72
C THR A 30 -5.62 -18.56 -61.34
N THR A 31 -4.76 -18.84 -62.33
CA THR A 31 -3.31 -18.64 -62.20
C THR A 31 -2.99 -17.16 -62.28
N VAL A 32 -2.45 -16.61 -61.17
CA VAL A 32 -1.93 -15.24 -61.07
C VAL A 32 -0.42 -15.28 -61.08
N PRO A 33 0.28 -14.41 -61.84
CA PRO A 33 1.74 -14.39 -61.89
C PRO A 33 2.32 -13.88 -60.58
N ASP A 34 3.48 -14.44 -60.25
CA ASP A 34 4.31 -14.21 -59.06
C ASP A 34 4.66 -12.70 -58.92
N ILE A 35 4.05 -12.03 -57.92
CA ILE A 35 4.44 -10.69 -57.53
C ILE A 35 5.36 -10.84 -56.32
N THR A 36 6.65 -10.64 -56.53
CA THR A 36 7.65 -10.56 -55.48
C THR A 36 7.29 -9.39 -54.55
N THR A 37 6.63 -9.69 -53.44
CA THR A 37 6.36 -8.69 -52.37
C THR A 37 7.63 -8.50 -51.58
N THR A 38 8.34 -7.39 -51.82
CA THR A 38 9.44 -6.95 -50.93
C THR A 38 8.81 -6.43 -49.65
N THR A 39 8.84 -7.26 -48.59
CA THR A 39 8.43 -6.85 -47.27
C THR A 39 9.53 -5.96 -46.69
N THR A 40 9.31 -4.65 -46.77
CA THR A 40 10.14 -3.69 -46.02
C THR A 40 9.73 -3.77 -44.56
N THR A 41 10.48 -4.49 -43.75
CA THR A 41 10.35 -4.43 -42.27
C THR A 41 10.86 -3.06 -41.85
N VAL A 42 9.91 -2.17 -41.48
CA VAL A 42 10.22 -0.96 -40.75
C VAL A 42 10.64 -1.42 -39.36
N PRO A 43 11.84 -1.13 -38.85
CA PRO A 43 12.17 -1.41 -37.48
C PRO A 43 11.27 -0.53 -36.61
N ASP A 44 10.42 -1.15 -35.81
CA ASP A 44 9.68 -0.50 -34.76
C ASP A 44 10.70 -0.03 -33.70
N THR A 45 11.19 1.17 -33.90
CA THR A 45 12.06 1.81 -32.93
C THR A 45 11.16 2.39 -31.85
N THR A 46 10.68 1.52 -30.96
CA THR A 46 10.13 1.97 -29.69
C THR A 46 11.28 2.58 -28.90
N THR A 47 11.48 3.87 -29.06
CA THR A 47 12.36 4.64 -28.22
C THR A 47 11.71 4.72 -26.85
N THR A 48 11.98 3.74 -26.02
CA THR A 48 11.69 3.83 -24.58
C THR A 48 12.58 4.92 -24.04
N THR A 49 12.05 6.13 -23.94
CA THR A 49 12.71 7.21 -23.19
C THR A 49 12.67 6.78 -21.74
N THR A 50 13.73 6.16 -21.27
CA THR A 50 13.92 5.91 -19.84
C THR A 50 14.14 7.24 -19.19
N VAL A 51 13.09 7.81 -18.58
CA VAL A 51 13.25 8.91 -17.62
C VAL A 51 14.22 8.39 -16.55
N PRO A 52 15.28 9.12 -16.21
CA PRO A 52 16.16 8.71 -15.11
C PRO A 52 15.30 8.52 -13.87
N VAL A 53 15.31 7.32 -13.31
CA VAL A 53 14.58 7.01 -12.08
C VAL A 53 15.38 7.66 -10.95
N ASP A 54 14.79 8.61 -10.25
CA ASP A 54 15.45 9.37 -9.18
C ASP A 54 15.24 8.75 -7.79
N TYR A 55 14.67 7.53 -7.72
CA TYR A 55 14.41 6.80 -6.48
C TYR A 55 15.15 5.45 -6.43
N PRO A 56 15.45 4.94 -5.22
CA PRO A 56 16.13 3.67 -5.05
C PRO A 56 15.38 2.51 -5.68
N GLN A 57 16.13 1.57 -6.24
CA GLN A 57 15.58 0.33 -6.79
C GLN A 57 15.59 -0.74 -5.70
N LEU A 58 14.43 -1.16 -5.22
CA LEU A 58 14.34 -2.24 -4.26
C LEU A 58 14.80 -3.57 -4.86
N ILE A 59 15.37 -4.43 -4.03
CA ILE A 59 15.69 -5.80 -4.44
C ILE A 59 14.40 -6.57 -4.62
N ILE A 60 14.17 -7.08 -5.82
CA ILE A 60 12.99 -7.91 -6.11
C ILE A 60 13.24 -9.33 -5.67
N LYS A 61 12.34 -9.85 -4.83
CA LYS A 61 12.35 -11.21 -4.34
C LYS A 61 10.92 -11.70 -4.13
N GLU A 62 10.54 -12.69 -4.90
CA GLU A 62 9.22 -13.29 -4.79
C GLU A 62 8.99 -13.99 -3.44
N ALA A 63 7.73 -14.03 -3.03
CA ALA A 63 7.31 -14.76 -1.85
C ALA A 63 7.70 -16.25 -1.97
N SER A 64 8.19 -16.82 -0.89
CA SER A 64 8.65 -18.22 -0.86
C SER A 64 7.96 -18.97 0.28
N ASN A 65 7.53 -20.19 -0.02
CA ASN A 65 7.00 -21.11 1.00
C ASN A 65 8.05 -21.53 2.07
N SER A 66 9.32 -21.16 1.87
CA SER A 66 10.38 -21.39 2.85
C SER A 66 10.47 -20.30 3.94
N ILE A 67 9.72 -19.19 3.78
CA ILE A 67 9.62 -18.16 4.81
C ILE A 67 8.78 -18.72 5.96
N PRO A 68 9.25 -18.65 7.22
CA PRO A 68 8.45 -19.05 8.38
C PRO A 68 7.09 -18.34 8.42
N GLU A 69 6.09 -18.98 9.00
CA GLU A 69 4.79 -18.36 9.20
C GLU A 69 4.92 -17.09 10.04
N TYR A 70 4.20 -16.04 9.63
CA TYR A 70 4.18 -14.79 10.37
C TYR A 70 3.39 -14.96 11.67
N ASN A 71 4.03 -14.63 12.78
CA ASN A 71 3.36 -14.48 14.07
C ASN A 71 3.50 -13.03 14.54
N ARG A 72 2.37 -12.35 14.80
CA ARG A 72 2.36 -10.96 15.26
C ARG A 72 3.04 -10.79 16.63
N ASP A 73 2.94 -11.79 17.50
CA ASP A 73 3.50 -11.73 18.84
C ASP A 73 5.04 -11.70 18.87
N ASP A 74 5.69 -12.05 17.74
CA ASP A 74 7.14 -11.91 17.59
C ASP A 74 7.57 -10.44 17.38
N TRP A 75 6.62 -9.54 17.15
CA TRP A 75 6.82 -8.12 16.85
C TRP A 75 6.25 -7.29 17.99
N ASN A 76 6.99 -7.22 19.10
CA ASN A 76 6.57 -6.43 20.25
C ASN A 76 6.41 -4.96 19.84
N HIS A 77 5.24 -4.39 20.09
CA HIS A 77 4.86 -3.06 19.64
C HIS A 77 4.01 -2.34 20.66
N TRP A 78 3.92 -1.03 20.54
CA TRP A 78 3.27 -0.11 21.48
C TRP A 78 3.96 -0.11 22.85
N ASN A 79 5.29 -0.03 22.83
CA ASN A 79 6.09 0.05 24.05
C ASN A 79 5.94 1.44 24.68
N ASP A 80 6.08 1.48 26.00
CA ASP A 80 6.34 2.70 26.76
C ASP A 80 7.83 2.69 27.12
N GLU A 81 8.65 3.26 26.22
CA GLU A 81 10.11 3.15 26.28
C GLU A 81 10.70 3.99 27.43
N ASN A 82 10.15 5.16 27.69
CA ASN A 82 10.63 6.12 28.69
C ASN A 82 9.90 5.98 30.04
N SER A 83 8.90 5.09 30.14
CA SER A 83 8.10 4.84 31.34
C SER A 83 7.32 6.06 31.84
N ASP A 84 6.83 6.90 30.91
CA ASP A 84 6.01 8.06 31.20
C ASP A 84 4.50 7.78 31.12
N CYS A 85 4.13 6.51 30.91
CA CYS A 85 2.81 5.95 30.70
C CYS A 85 2.20 6.21 29.30
N GLN A 86 2.88 6.90 28.42
CA GLN A 86 2.49 7.05 27.03
C GLN A 86 3.21 5.98 26.21
N ASN A 87 2.48 5.04 25.66
CA ASN A 87 3.08 4.07 24.74
C ASN A 87 3.28 4.67 23.37
N THR A 88 4.05 4.01 22.50
CA THR A 88 4.36 4.44 21.12
C THR A 88 3.13 4.99 20.36
N ARG A 89 1.94 4.40 20.54
CA ARG A 89 0.70 4.90 19.93
C ARG A 89 0.38 6.34 20.35
N HIS A 90 0.47 6.62 21.65
CA HIS A 90 0.12 7.95 22.17
C HIS A 90 1.19 8.97 21.85
N GLU A 91 2.44 8.54 21.82
CA GLU A 91 3.56 9.40 21.42
C GLU A 91 3.42 9.84 19.97
N VAL A 92 3.10 8.94 19.01
CA VAL A 92 2.82 9.29 17.60
C VAL A 92 1.62 10.23 17.49
N LEU A 93 0.55 10.01 18.25
CA LEU A 93 -0.60 10.94 18.25
C LEU A 93 -0.22 12.35 18.72
N ILE A 94 0.72 12.47 19.65
CA ILE A 94 1.21 13.77 20.12
C ILE A 94 2.08 14.43 19.06
N GLU A 95 2.98 13.68 18.45
CA GLU A 95 3.94 14.14 17.46
C GLU A 95 3.28 14.62 16.16
N GLU A 96 2.25 13.90 15.68
CA GLU A 96 1.56 14.23 14.43
C GLU A 96 0.42 15.23 14.57
N SER A 97 0.02 15.60 15.79
CA SER A 97 -1.08 16.54 15.95
C SER A 97 -0.65 17.96 15.57
N GLU A 98 -1.37 18.58 14.63
CA GLU A 98 -1.18 19.99 14.26
C GLU A 98 -1.57 20.98 15.35
N GLU A 99 -2.28 20.52 16.40
CA GLU A 99 -2.72 21.33 17.54
C GLU A 99 -2.35 20.62 18.85
N THR A 100 -2.24 21.36 19.95
CA THR A 100 -2.00 20.78 21.26
C THR A 100 -3.06 19.73 21.59
N VAL A 101 -2.63 18.54 21.93
CA VAL A 101 -3.54 17.43 22.27
C VAL A 101 -4.15 17.63 23.66
N THR A 102 -5.32 17.02 23.88
CA THR A 102 -5.89 16.86 25.21
C THR A 102 -5.87 15.39 25.63
N TYR A 103 -6.02 15.13 26.90
CA TYR A 103 -5.94 13.79 27.47
C TYR A 103 -7.26 13.39 28.14
N THR A 104 -7.45 12.09 28.32
CA THR A 104 -8.66 11.56 28.99
C THR A 104 -8.65 11.80 30.50
N SER A 105 -7.49 12.07 31.09
CA SER A 105 -7.30 12.30 32.52
C SER A 105 -6.09 13.21 32.80
N GLU A 106 -5.97 13.67 34.03
CA GLU A 106 -4.82 14.47 34.52
C GLU A 106 -3.50 13.67 34.60
N THR A 107 -3.53 12.38 34.33
CA THR A 107 -2.30 11.54 34.26
C THR A 107 -1.57 11.71 32.94
N TYR A 108 -2.18 12.34 31.95
CA TYR A 108 -1.61 12.57 30.61
C TYR A 108 -1.19 11.30 29.83
N CYS A 109 -1.66 10.12 30.25
CA CYS A 109 -1.26 8.85 29.63
C CYS A 109 -1.98 8.54 28.31
N THR A 110 -3.18 9.07 28.12
CA THR A 110 -4.05 8.71 27.00
C THR A 110 -4.55 9.93 26.27
N VAL A 111 -4.09 10.13 25.04
CA VAL A 111 -4.54 11.22 24.16
C VAL A 111 -6.03 11.05 23.83
N SER A 112 -6.78 12.14 23.92
CA SER A 112 -8.22 12.20 23.71
C SER A 112 -8.59 12.95 22.43
N THR A 113 -8.18 14.22 22.33
CA THR A 113 -8.44 15.07 21.17
C THR A 113 -7.17 15.78 20.71
N GLY A 114 -7.16 16.20 19.46
CA GLY A 114 -6.09 16.92 18.77
C GLY A 114 -6.57 17.28 17.38
N LYS A 115 -5.66 17.48 16.44
CA LYS A 115 -5.98 17.72 15.04
C LYS A 115 -4.99 16.96 14.17
N TRP A 116 -5.49 15.98 13.44
CA TRP A 116 -4.68 15.10 12.59
C TRP A 116 -5.18 15.09 11.16
N PHE A 117 -4.27 15.21 10.21
CA PHE A 117 -4.59 15.00 8.81
C PHE A 117 -4.45 13.52 8.46
N GLY A 118 -5.55 12.87 8.12
CA GLY A 118 -5.56 11.47 7.72
C GLY A 118 -5.18 11.31 6.25
N TYR A 119 -3.92 11.05 5.96
CA TYR A 119 -3.36 10.96 4.60
C TYR A 119 -4.09 9.96 3.70
N TYR A 120 -4.56 8.83 4.26
CA TYR A 120 -5.27 7.80 3.49
C TYR A 120 -6.65 8.23 2.99
N THR A 121 -7.25 9.23 3.64
CA THR A 121 -8.61 9.69 3.35
C THR A 121 -8.67 11.13 2.84
N GLY A 122 -7.60 11.92 3.03
CA GLY A 122 -7.55 13.33 2.72
C GLY A 122 -8.46 14.19 3.64
N GLN A 123 -8.71 13.74 4.88
CA GLN A 123 -9.63 14.40 5.81
C GLN A 123 -8.97 14.66 7.16
N TYR A 124 -9.44 15.69 7.87
CA TYR A 124 -9.04 15.94 9.24
C TYR A 124 -9.88 15.16 10.25
N TYR A 125 -9.21 14.73 11.32
CA TYR A 125 -9.78 14.04 12.48
C TYR A 125 -9.43 14.80 13.74
N TYR A 126 -10.37 14.81 14.70
CA TYR A 126 -10.21 15.58 15.93
C TYR A 126 -10.29 14.74 17.20
N ASN A 127 -10.70 13.48 17.09
CA ASN A 127 -10.75 12.55 18.19
C ASN A 127 -9.76 11.40 17.96
N ALA A 128 -8.90 11.12 18.92
CA ALA A 128 -7.95 10.02 18.86
C ALA A 128 -8.62 8.64 18.67
N SER A 129 -9.91 8.52 19.07
CA SER A 129 -10.71 7.30 18.89
C SER A 129 -11.10 7.01 17.42
N GLU A 130 -10.95 7.99 16.51
CA GLU A 130 -11.22 7.84 15.08
C GLU A 130 -10.00 7.35 14.32
N LEU A 131 -8.84 7.25 15.01
CA LEU A 131 -7.55 6.93 14.42
C LEU A 131 -7.01 5.59 14.95
N ASP A 132 -6.34 4.87 14.09
CA ASP A 132 -5.41 3.79 14.42
C ASP A 132 -3.97 4.26 14.10
N MET A 133 -2.98 3.67 14.77
CA MET A 133 -1.58 3.76 14.34
C MET A 133 -1.30 2.66 13.34
N ASP A 134 -0.89 3.06 12.16
CA ASP A 134 -0.50 2.14 11.12
C ASP A 134 1.01 1.99 11.06
N HIS A 135 1.48 0.74 11.01
CA HIS A 135 2.82 0.46 10.51
C HIS A 135 2.76 0.66 8.99
N PHE A 136 3.42 1.71 8.49
CA PHE A 136 3.35 2.08 7.07
C PHE A 136 3.68 0.90 6.18
N ILE A 137 4.79 0.20 6.47
CA ILE A 137 5.03 -1.15 5.97
C ILE A 137 4.43 -2.12 6.99
N PRO A 138 3.33 -2.83 6.67
CA PRO A 138 2.70 -3.76 7.60
C PRO A 138 3.70 -4.79 8.14
N LEU A 139 3.63 -5.10 9.43
CA LEU A 139 4.57 -6.06 10.07
C LEU A 139 4.63 -7.40 9.33
N LYS A 140 3.50 -7.87 8.79
CA LYS A 140 3.47 -9.09 7.98
C LYS A 140 4.19 -8.91 6.64
N ASN A 141 4.06 -7.75 5.98
CA ASN A 141 4.80 -7.45 4.76
C ASN A 141 6.30 -7.36 5.07
N ALA A 142 6.70 -6.64 6.12
CA ALA A 142 8.08 -6.58 6.55
C ALA A 142 8.66 -7.97 6.86
N HIS A 143 7.90 -8.85 7.53
CA HIS A 143 8.27 -10.24 7.76
C HIS A 143 8.55 -10.96 6.45
N GLN A 144 7.63 -10.91 5.50
CA GLN A 144 7.75 -11.59 4.20
C GLN A 144 8.87 -11.02 3.33
N SER A 145 9.20 -9.75 3.52
CA SER A 145 10.23 -9.01 2.79
C SER A 145 11.65 -9.17 3.35
N GLY A 146 11.86 -10.06 4.31
CA GLY A 146 13.19 -10.33 4.90
C GLY A 146 13.23 -10.21 6.42
N GLY A 147 12.29 -9.51 7.04
CA GLY A 147 12.20 -9.32 8.49
C GLY A 147 12.03 -10.62 9.28
N TYR A 148 11.65 -11.73 8.63
CA TYR A 148 11.60 -13.05 9.28
C TYR A 148 12.97 -13.49 9.85
N ASN A 149 14.08 -13.00 9.27
CA ASN A 149 15.45 -13.29 9.72
C ASN A 149 15.94 -12.34 10.83
N TRP A 150 15.17 -11.31 11.17
CA TRP A 150 15.58 -10.34 12.19
C TRP A 150 15.54 -10.93 13.58
N SER A 151 16.43 -10.45 14.45
CA SER A 151 16.34 -10.71 15.88
C SER A 151 15.05 -10.12 16.46
N SER A 152 14.61 -10.61 17.62
CA SER A 152 13.46 -10.06 18.33
C SER A 152 13.64 -8.56 18.61
N SER A 153 14.84 -8.13 19.00
CA SER A 153 15.13 -6.70 19.23
C SER A 153 14.99 -5.86 17.96
N LYS A 154 15.41 -6.37 16.79
CA LYS A 154 15.25 -5.61 15.53
C LYS A 154 13.79 -5.56 15.07
N LYS A 155 13.02 -6.61 15.31
CA LYS A 155 11.57 -6.61 15.06
C LYS A 155 10.84 -5.61 15.97
N GLU A 156 11.20 -5.56 17.23
CA GLU A 156 10.69 -4.60 18.21
C GLU A 156 11.08 -3.16 17.86
N GLU A 157 12.34 -2.92 17.47
CA GLU A 157 12.82 -1.62 16.99
C GLU A 157 11.98 -1.15 15.79
N PHE A 158 11.82 -1.98 14.76
CA PHE A 158 10.99 -1.65 13.59
C PHE A 158 9.55 -1.31 13.99
N ALA A 159 8.97 -2.11 14.87
CA ALA A 159 7.57 -1.99 15.26
C ALA A 159 7.26 -0.76 16.15
N ASN A 160 8.30 -0.10 16.70
CA ASN A 160 8.15 1.10 17.53
C ASN A 160 9.00 2.28 17.02
N TYR A 161 9.52 2.20 15.77
CA TYR A 161 10.47 3.17 15.25
C TYR A 161 9.79 4.51 14.94
N ARG A 162 10.16 5.56 15.66
CA ARG A 162 9.61 6.92 15.58
C ARG A 162 10.62 7.96 15.10
N LEU A 163 11.90 7.57 14.92
CA LEU A 163 12.90 8.49 14.35
C LEU A 163 12.64 8.79 12.87
N ASP A 164 11.90 7.91 12.19
CA ASP A 164 11.31 8.15 10.89
C ASP A 164 9.81 8.39 11.09
N PRO A 165 9.31 9.62 10.91
CA PRO A 165 7.92 9.97 11.19
C PRO A 165 6.93 9.24 10.29
N ASP A 166 7.38 8.74 9.13
CA ASP A 166 6.50 8.01 8.22
C ASP A 166 6.44 6.51 8.51
N ASN A 167 7.30 5.98 9.39
CA ASN A 167 7.29 4.54 9.71
C ASN A 167 6.03 4.11 10.50
N LEU A 168 5.53 5.02 11.35
CA LEU A 168 4.30 4.88 12.13
C LEU A 168 3.45 6.13 11.94
N ILE A 169 2.25 5.99 11.41
CA ILE A 169 1.38 7.13 11.11
C ILE A 169 -0.03 6.99 11.69
N ALA A 170 -0.60 8.12 12.11
CA ALA A 170 -1.99 8.21 12.55
C ALA A 170 -2.92 8.24 11.33
N VAL A 171 -3.74 7.24 11.18
CA VAL A 171 -4.66 7.11 10.04
C VAL A 171 -6.07 6.78 10.49
N ASN A 172 -7.06 7.07 9.64
CA ASN A 172 -8.44 6.67 9.93
C ASN A 172 -8.54 5.15 10.17
N LEU A 173 -9.19 4.78 11.27
CA LEU A 173 -9.29 3.38 11.69
C LEU A 173 -9.95 2.47 10.63
N SER A 174 -10.91 2.97 9.84
CA SER A 174 -11.55 2.18 8.79
C SER A 174 -10.61 1.95 7.60
N ALA A 175 -9.84 2.97 7.22
CA ALA A 175 -8.84 2.88 6.17
C ALA A 175 -7.72 1.92 6.57
N ASN A 176 -7.21 2.02 7.81
CA ASN A 176 -6.20 1.10 8.35
C ASN A 176 -6.67 -0.35 8.32
N ARG A 177 -7.89 -0.62 8.79
CA ARG A 177 -8.47 -1.98 8.78
C ARG A 177 -8.69 -2.51 7.38
N SER A 178 -9.00 -1.64 6.41
CA SER A 178 -9.10 -1.99 4.99
C SER A 178 -7.74 -2.36 4.40
N LYS A 179 -6.69 -1.61 4.76
CA LYS A 179 -5.29 -1.90 4.39
C LYS A 179 -4.83 -3.22 5.02
N GLY A 180 -4.92 -3.33 6.33
CA GLY A 180 -4.49 -4.53 7.06
C GLY A 180 -3.03 -4.87 6.77
N ALA A 181 -2.78 -6.09 6.27
CA ALA A 181 -1.44 -6.56 5.94
C ALA A 181 -1.10 -6.46 4.44
N LYS A 182 -1.93 -5.78 3.65
CA LYS A 182 -1.81 -5.69 2.19
C LYS A 182 -0.67 -4.77 1.77
N GLY A 183 0.00 -5.14 0.69
CA GLY A 183 0.91 -4.27 -0.03
C GLY A 183 0.20 -3.35 -1.03
N PRO A 184 0.95 -2.47 -1.72
CA PRO A 184 0.40 -1.52 -2.69
C PRO A 184 -0.27 -2.19 -3.90
N GLU A 185 0.05 -3.44 -4.19
CA GLU A 185 -0.60 -4.25 -5.24
C GLU A 185 -2.02 -4.69 -4.87
N GLU A 186 -2.34 -4.74 -3.57
CA GLU A 186 -3.64 -5.18 -3.07
C GLU A 186 -4.48 -4.05 -2.48
N TRP A 187 -3.84 -2.95 -2.09
CA TRP A 187 -4.51 -1.82 -1.47
C TRP A 187 -3.77 -0.50 -1.74
N LYS A 188 -4.55 0.55 -2.00
CA LYS A 188 -4.07 1.93 -2.18
C LYS A 188 -4.92 2.88 -1.35
N PRO A 189 -4.35 4.00 -0.86
CA PRO A 189 -5.14 5.06 -0.22
C PRO A 189 -6.29 5.54 -1.11
N ALA A 190 -7.44 5.83 -0.51
CA ALA A 190 -8.57 6.43 -1.24
C ALA A 190 -8.25 7.87 -1.68
N ASN A 191 -7.38 8.54 -0.95
CA ASN A 191 -6.82 9.83 -1.31
C ASN A 191 -5.77 9.67 -2.41
N VAL A 192 -6.15 9.94 -3.64
CA VAL A 192 -5.26 9.80 -4.81
C VAL A 192 -4.11 10.82 -4.81
N ASP A 193 -4.30 11.97 -4.19
CA ASP A 193 -3.27 13.01 -4.09
C ASP A 193 -2.10 12.58 -3.19
N TYR A 194 -2.30 11.56 -2.35
CA TYR A 194 -1.26 10.97 -1.51
C TYR A 194 -0.48 9.83 -2.19
N TRP A 195 -0.89 9.34 -3.35
CA TRP A 195 -0.26 8.16 -3.96
C TRP A 195 1.22 8.36 -4.27
N CYS A 196 1.59 9.55 -4.73
CA CYS A 196 2.97 9.88 -5.02
C CYS A 196 3.83 9.75 -3.77
N GLN A 197 3.47 10.46 -2.71
CA GLN A 197 4.16 10.41 -1.42
C GLN A 197 4.15 8.98 -0.85
N TYR A 198 2.99 8.31 -0.87
CA TYR A 198 2.85 6.94 -0.37
C TYR A 198 3.83 5.97 -1.04
N ALA A 199 4.01 6.06 -2.36
CA ALA A 199 4.92 5.17 -3.07
C ALA A 199 6.39 5.46 -2.73
N TYR A 200 6.76 6.74 -2.60
CA TYR A 200 8.12 7.12 -2.23
C TYR A 200 8.44 6.74 -0.77
N ASP A 201 7.52 6.95 0.17
CA ASP A 201 7.70 6.54 1.57
C ASP A 201 7.82 5.03 1.69
N TRP A 202 7.01 4.28 0.94
CA TRP A 202 7.11 2.81 0.91
C TRP A 202 8.49 2.33 0.46
N ILE A 203 9.02 2.91 -0.62
CA ILE A 203 10.35 2.58 -1.15
C ILE A 203 11.44 2.97 -0.14
N ARG A 204 11.38 4.18 0.39
CA ARG A 204 12.35 4.73 1.34
C ARG A 204 12.42 3.90 2.62
N ILE A 205 11.27 3.58 3.22
CA ILE A 205 11.23 2.78 4.45
C ILE A 205 11.77 1.37 4.18
N LYS A 206 11.38 0.73 3.07
CA LYS A 206 11.93 -0.59 2.73
C LYS A 206 13.43 -0.56 2.47
N GLU A 207 13.94 0.46 1.80
CA GLU A 207 15.37 0.64 1.59
C GLU A 207 16.11 0.80 2.91
N PHE A 208 15.66 1.71 3.77
CA PHE A 208 16.25 1.96 5.09
C PHE A 208 16.36 0.67 5.94
N TRP A 209 15.31 -0.12 5.96
CA TRP A 209 15.28 -1.39 6.69
C TRP A 209 15.86 -2.57 5.92
N SER A 210 16.38 -2.37 4.70
CA SER A 210 16.91 -3.41 3.81
C SER A 210 15.89 -4.52 3.53
N LEU A 211 14.64 -4.14 3.33
CA LEU A 211 13.54 -5.03 2.96
C LEU A 211 13.46 -5.18 1.43
N THR A 212 13.01 -6.34 0.98
CA THR A 212 12.78 -6.63 -0.44
C THR A 212 11.34 -6.31 -0.85
N ALA A 213 11.07 -6.27 -2.15
CA ALA A 213 9.71 -6.19 -2.70
C ALA A 213 9.43 -7.40 -3.60
N THR A 214 8.16 -7.76 -3.78
CA THR A 214 7.77 -8.63 -4.89
C THR A 214 7.69 -7.83 -6.18
N GLN A 215 7.68 -8.50 -7.35
CA GLN A 215 7.50 -7.80 -8.62
C GLN A 215 6.14 -7.07 -8.66
N ALA A 216 5.06 -7.71 -8.19
CA ALA A 216 3.74 -7.10 -8.14
C ALA A 216 3.68 -5.84 -7.25
N GLU A 217 4.32 -5.90 -6.09
CA GLU A 217 4.46 -4.75 -5.18
C GLU A 217 5.22 -3.60 -5.86
N TRP A 218 6.35 -3.92 -6.53
CA TRP A 218 7.15 -2.95 -7.24
C TRP A 218 6.39 -2.29 -8.40
N ASP A 219 5.72 -3.08 -9.23
CA ASP A 219 4.93 -2.57 -10.35
C ASP A 219 3.80 -1.63 -9.89
N ALA A 220 3.17 -1.94 -8.74
CA ALA A 220 2.16 -1.09 -8.14
C ALA A 220 2.73 0.24 -7.64
N LEU A 221 3.92 0.25 -7.03
CA LEU A 221 4.61 1.45 -6.60
C LEU A 221 4.99 2.33 -7.81
N VAL A 222 5.59 1.74 -8.85
CA VAL A 222 5.91 2.46 -10.08
C VAL A 222 4.67 3.08 -10.70
N SER A 223 3.56 2.35 -10.77
CA SER A 223 2.28 2.87 -11.27
C SER A 223 1.74 4.06 -10.47
N MET A 224 2.02 4.12 -9.15
CA MET A 224 1.66 5.29 -8.33
C MET A 224 2.60 6.46 -8.62
N ILE A 225 3.91 6.21 -8.77
CA ILE A 225 4.91 7.24 -9.10
C ILE A 225 4.62 7.88 -10.47
N GLU A 226 4.12 7.12 -11.44
CA GLU A 226 3.70 7.65 -12.74
C GLU A 226 2.58 8.70 -12.64
N THR A 227 1.88 8.79 -11.51
CA THR A 227 0.87 9.82 -11.25
C THR A 227 1.45 11.09 -10.63
N CYS A 228 2.74 11.12 -10.30
CA CYS A 228 3.37 12.27 -9.67
C CYS A 228 3.40 13.48 -10.61
N PRO A 229 3.28 14.70 -10.07
CA PRO A 229 3.59 15.91 -10.81
C PRO A 229 5.03 15.88 -11.35
N GLU A 230 5.26 16.47 -12.55
CA GLU A 230 6.59 16.45 -13.20
C GLU A 230 7.70 17.10 -12.35
N ASP A 231 7.35 18.03 -11.49
CA ASP A 231 8.25 18.73 -10.58
C ASP A 231 8.45 18.03 -9.25
N PHE A 232 7.67 16.99 -8.94
CA PHE A 232 7.82 16.20 -7.72
C PHE A 232 9.07 15.31 -7.81
N LYS A 233 9.95 15.39 -6.83
CA LYS A 233 11.20 14.62 -6.77
C LYS A 233 11.20 13.69 -5.55
N TYR A 234 11.87 12.56 -5.69
CA TYR A 234 12.08 11.65 -4.56
C TYR A 234 12.75 12.38 -3.38
N ALA A 235 13.69 13.27 -3.65
CA ALA A 235 14.32 14.10 -2.61
C ALA A 235 13.32 14.98 -1.85
N ASP A 236 12.23 15.40 -2.49
CA ASP A 236 11.19 16.22 -1.85
C ASP A 236 10.28 15.38 -0.94
N ALA A 237 10.16 14.06 -1.24
CA ALA A 237 9.44 13.09 -0.41
C ALA A 237 10.27 12.59 0.77
N GLN A 238 11.59 12.77 0.74
CA GLN A 238 12.47 12.31 1.82
C GLN A 238 12.28 13.15 3.08
N GLN A 239 11.75 12.50 4.10
CA GLN A 239 11.98 12.95 5.46
C GLN A 239 13.20 12.20 6.00
N GLU A 240 14.28 12.93 6.27
CA GLU A 240 15.43 12.30 6.92
C GLU A 240 15.03 11.81 8.30
N PRO A 241 15.40 10.58 8.68
CA PRO A 241 15.16 10.09 10.03
C PRO A 241 15.71 11.08 11.06
N LEU A 242 14.95 11.36 12.09
CA LEU A 242 15.34 12.28 13.15
C LEU A 242 16.57 11.71 13.86
N ALA A 243 17.55 12.58 14.16
CA ALA A 243 18.71 12.17 14.94
C ALA A 243 18.34 11.83 16.40
N GLU A 244 17.31 12.50 16.90
CA GLU A 244 16.74 12.31 18.25
C GLU A 244 15.23 12.49 18.17
N LEU A 245 14.50 11.80 19.04
CA LEU A 245 13.06 11.99 19.17
C LEU A 245 12.73 13.41 19.63
N PRO A 246 11.67 14.05 19.11
CA PRO A 246 11.24 15.34 19.60
C PRO A 246 10.91 15.26 21.10
N THR A 247 11.44 16.22 21.87
CA THR A 247 11.08 16.33 23.27
C THR A 247 9.63 16.77 23.40
N PRO A 248 8.80 16.10 24.19
CA PRO A 248 7.43 16.52 24.43
C PRO A 248 7.42 17.98 24.89
N THR A 249 6.70 18.83 24.20
CA THR A 249 6.41 20.20 24.65
C THR A 249 5.41 20.10 25.79
N THR A 250 5.89 20.38 27.02
CA THR A 250 5.06 20.49 28.24
C THR A 250 4.12 21.68 28.20
#